data_9c29ba79d99c6aaa6b1acb915be04fe2
#
_entry.id   9c29ba79d99c6aaa6b1acb915be04fe2
#
_cell.length_a   1.000
_cell.length_b   1.000
_cell.length_c   1.000
_cell.angle_alpha   90.00
_cell.angle_beta   90.00
_cell.angle_gamma   90.00
#
_symmetry.space_group_name_H-M   'P 1'
#
loop_
_entity.id
_entity.type
_entity.pdbx_description
1 polymer ?
#
loop_
_entity_poly.entity_id
_entity_poly.type
_entity_poly.pdbx_seq_one_letter_code
_entity_poly.pdbx_strand_id
1 'polypeptide(L)'
;KNMFTQNKCLVQYCKHNALSTFDENGMMTNEKGYCLDHIPNPGKSKEEIYNYINSTQTIIGLNAAGIIFDNINFSNKVFIGCNFSHCTFTNIQSEELRLRMCIFDFANFTDCNFIKSNTMFSSFSGCTFSHTLFTTSDLIHTNYNGIKTYQSSFDNSDLFNSRFIKATLVDTSFRNCNVKKTMFIDINQTNVSFKMSNTREAIFDKEGSELFQGI
;
A
#
# COMPACT_ATOMS: atom_id res chain seq x y z
N LYS A 1 -19.94 17.75 2.97
CA LYS A 1 -19.65 16.39 3.45
C LYS A 1 -18.14 16.27 3.52
N ASN A 2 -17.58 16.11 4.72
CA ASN A 2 -16.13 15.93 4.89
C ASN A 2 -15.77 14.56 4.29
N MET A 3 -15.03 14.55 3.21
CA MET A 3 -14.69 13.36 2.41
C MET A 3 -13.78 12.36 3.16
N PHE A 4 -13.16 12.77 4.28
CA PHE A 4 -12.15 12.00 5.00
C PHE A 4 -12.31 12.04 6.52
N THR A 5 -13.54 11.99 7.03
CA THR A 5 -13.75 12.00 8.49
C THR A 5 -13.42 10.62 9.06
N GLN A 6 -12.20 10.47 9.56
CA GLN A 6 -11.82 9.31 10.37
C GLN A 6 -12.17 9.59 11.83
N ASN A 7 -13.16 8.90 12.37
CA ASN A 7 -13.53 9.00 13.76
C ASN A 7 -12.42 8.44 14.66
N LYS A 8 -12.20 9.05 15.82
CA LYS A 8 -11.33 8.49 16.85
C LYS A 8 -12.04 7.37 17.60
N CYS A 9 -11.26 6.42 18.10
CA CYS A 9 -11.74 5.36 18.98
C CYS A 9 -12.46 5.97 20.21
N LEU A 10 -13.59 5.39 20.59
CA LEU A 10 -14.42 5.86 21.72
C LEU A 10 -13.76 5.62 23.10
N VAL A 11 -12.74 4.75 23.18
CA VAL A 11 -12.04 4.52 24.45
C VAL A 11 -11.22 5.76 24.80
N GLN A 12 -11.38 6.22 26.02
CA GLN A 12 -10.71 7.41 26.54
C GLN A 12 -9.18 7.26 26.42
N TYR A 13 -8.53 8.33 25.95
CA TYR A 13 -7.07 8.37 25.68
C TYR A 13 -6.56 7.46 24.54
N CYS A 14 -7.38 6.66 23.90
CA CYS A 14 -6.98 5.91 22.72
C CYS A 14 -6.70 6.87 21.54
N LYS A 15 -5.51 6.75 20.95
CA LYS A 15 -5.10 7.61 19.83
C LYS A 15 -5.45 7.02 18.45
N HIS A 16 -5.85 5.76 18.40
CA HIS A 16 -6.16 5.08 17.16
C HIS A 16 -7.48 5.59 16.56
N ASN A 17 -7.58 5.49 15.25
CA ASN A 17 -8.85 5.74 14.55
C ASN A 17 -9.78 4.54 14.72
N ALA A 18 -11.07 4.80 14.82
CA ALA A 18 -12.08 3.76 14.85
C ALA A 18 -12.16 3.05 13.49
N LEU A 19 -12.43 1.74 13.50
CA LEU A 19 -12.83 1.04 12.28
C LEU A 19 -14.12 1.64 11.72
N SER A 20 -14.32 1.53 10.41
CA SER A 20 -15.58 1.92 9.78
C SER A 20 -16.74 1.09 10.33
N THR A 21 -17.89 1.74 10.49
CA THR A 21 -19.12 1.15 10.96
C THR A 21 -20.13 1.02 9.83
N PHE A 22 -21.04 0.05 9.93
CA PHE A 22 -22.00 -0.26 8.89
C PHE A 22 -23.41 -0.36 9.49
N ASP A 23 -24.42 0.00 8.70
CA ASP A 23 -25.81 -0.18 9.05
C ASP A 23 -26.31 -1.61 8.76
N GLU A 24 -27.58 -1.88 9.04
CA GLU A 24 -28.22 -3.18 8.80
C GLU A 24 -28.27 -3.60 7.32
N ASN A 25 -28.12 -2.63 6.41
CA ASN A 25 -28.06 -2.87 4.97
C ASN A 25 -26.62 -3.02 4.46
N GLY A 26 -25.64 -3.02 5.36
CA GLY A 26 -24.21 -3.11 5.02
C GLY A 26 -23.62 -1.83 4.43
N MET A 27 -24.31 -0.68 4.54
CA MET A 27 -23.81 0.60 4.07
C MET A 27 -22.94 1.26 5.13
N MET A 28 -21.80 1.79 4.71
CA MET A 28 -20.86 2.45 5.63
C MET A 28 -21.49 3.72 6.23
N THR A 29 -21.44 3.83 7.55
CA THR A 29 -21.96 4.96 8.31
C THR A 29 -20.84 5.91 8.79
N ASN A 30 -21.24 7.05 9.36
CA ASN A 30 -20.31 7.96 10.05
C ASN A 30 -20.43 7.87 11.58
N GLU A 31 -20.96 6.78 12.09
CA GLU A 31 -21.10 6.59 13.52
C GLU A 31 -19.75 6.45 14.20
N LYS A 32 -19.68 6.89 15.44
CA LYS A 32 -18.50 6.72 16.28
C LYS A 32 -18.37 5.26 16.69
N GLY A 33 -17.14 4.75 16.69
CA GLY A 33 -16.86 3.35 16.96
C GLY A 33 -15.55 3.14 17.73
N TYR A 34 -15.01 1.96 17.61
CA TYR A 34 -13.80 1.52 18.29
C TYR A 34 -12.72 1.13 17.26
N CYS A 35 -11.46 1.28 17.63
CA CYS A 35 -10.37 0.67 16.87
C CYS A 35 -10.37 -0.85 17.05
N LEU A 36 -9.54 -1.55 16.27
CA LEU A 36 -9.47 -3.01 16.31
C LEU A 36 -9.16 -3.58 17.71
N ASP A 37 -8.31 -2.88 18.48
CA ASP A 37 -7.91 -3.33 19.85
C ASP A 37 -9.04 -3.21 20.88
N HIS A 38 -10.04 -2.38 20.61
CA HIS A 38 -11.09 -2.05 21.58
C HIS A 38 -12.51 -2.44 21.13
N ILE A 39 -12.64 -2.94 19.90
CA ILE A 39 -13.96 -3.32 19.40
C ILE A 39 -14.46 -4.61 20.08
N PRO A 40 -15.70 -4.66 20.56
CA PRO A 40 -16.19 -5.83 21.31
C PRO A 40 -16.21 -7.12 20.49
N ASN A 41 -16.46 -7.02 19.19
CA ASN A 41 -16.53 -8.18 18.29
C ASN A 41 -15.71 -7.92 17.01
N PRO A 42 -14.38 -8.14 17.05
CA PRO A 42 -13.52 -7.91 15.90
C PRO A 42 -13.86 -8.82 14.71
N GLY A 43 -14.36 -10.02 14.95
CA GLY A 43 -14.78 -10.96 13.90
C GLY A 43 -15.94 -10.42 13.07
N LYS A 44 -16.97 -9.89 13.74
CA LYS A 44 -18.10 -9.25 13.06
C LYS A 44 -17.67 -8.05 12.23
N SER A 45 -16.86 -7.17 12.79
CA SER A 45 -16.37 -5.98 12.07
C SER A 45 -15.49 -6.34 10.87
N LYS A 46 -14.69 -7.38 10.98
CA LYS A 46 -13.93 -7.92 9.84
C LYS A 46 -14.88 -8.40 8.74
N GLU A 47 -15.91 -9.16 9.09
CA GLU A 47 -16.89 -9.67 8.13
C GLU A 47 -17.65 -8.53 7.43
N GLU A 48 -18.10 -7.52 8.17
CA GLU A 48 -18.76 -6.32 7.62
C GLU A 48 -17.85 -5.59 6.63
N ILE A 49 -16.58 -5.38 6.97
CA ILE A 49 -15.58 -4.76 6.09
C ILE A 49 -15.38 -5.60 4.82
N TYR A 50 -15.24 -6.94 4.94
CA TYR A 50 -15.10 -7.84 3.80
C TYR A 50 -16.32 -7.77 2.87
N ASN A 51 -17.52 -7.84 3.44
CA ASN A 51 -18.78 -7.78 2.68
C ASN A 51 -18.91 -6.45 1.95
N TYR A 52 -18.59 -5.34 2.62
CA TYR A 52 -18.62 -4.01 2.01
C TYR A 52 -17.61 -3.90 0.87
N ILE A 53 -16.37 -4.34 1.06
CA ILE A 53 -15.35 -4.33 0.00
C ILE A 53 -15.80 -5.21 -1.18
N ASN A 54 -16.35 -6.40 -0.92
CA ASN A 54 -16.76 -7.30 -1.98
C ASN A 54 -17.94 -6.76 -2.80
N SER A 55 -18.90 -6.10 -2.15
CA SER A 55 -20.11 -5.58 -2.81
C SER A 55 -19.95 -4.22 -3.46
N THR A 56 -18.87 -3.48 -3.13
CA THR A 56 -18.68 -2.09 -3.55
C THR A 56 -17.48 -1.95 -4.48
N GLN A 57 -17.65 -1.30 -5.61
CA GLN A 57 -16.54 -1.09 -6.56
C GLN A 57 -15.72 0.16 -6.22
N THR A 58 -16.36 1.26 -5.84
CA THR A 58 -15.68 2.50 -5.44
C THR A 58 -15.89 2.76 -3.96
N ILE A 59 -14.82 2.69 -3.20
CA ILE A 59 -14.81 2.73 -1.74
C ILE A 59 -14.11 4.02 -1.30
N ILE A 60 -14.78 4.85 -0.53
CA ILE A 60 -14.29 6.16 -0.12
C ILE A 60 -14.26 6.26 1.41
N GLY A 61 -13.07 6.56 1.97
CA GLY A 61 -12.92 6.85 3.39
C GLY A 61 -13.03 5.64 4.33
N LEU A 62 -12.95 4.41 3.81
CA LEU A 62 -12.96 3.21 4.64
C LEU A 62 -11.75 3.21 5.59
N ASN A 63 -11.97 2.97 6.86
CA ASN A 63 -10.92 2.62 7.81
C ASN A 63 -11.00 1.14 8.19
N ALA A 64 -10.00 0.39 7.75
CA ALA A 64 -9.82 -1.04 8.00
C ALA A 64 -8.48 -1.33 8.71
N ALA A 65 -7.92 -0.34 9.43
CA ALA A 65 -6.60 -0.47 10.03
C ALA A 65 -6.46 -1.72 10.90
N GLY A 66 -5.36 -2.48 10.70
CA GLY A 66 -5.03 -3.69 11.45
C GLY A 66 -5.76 -4.96 11.00
N ILE A 67 -6.69 -4.89 10.07
CA ILE A 67 -7.43 -6.06 9.59
C ILE A 67 -6.49 -7.00 8.79
N ILE A 68 -6.72 -8.31 8.96
CA ILE A 68 -6.05 -9.35 8.18
C ILE A 68 -6.93 -9.71 6.99
N PHE A 69 -6.42 -9.48 5.79
CA PHE A 69 -7.07 -9.82 4.53
C PHE A 69 -6.37 -11.04 3.91
N ASP A 70 -7.13 -12.08 3.62
CA ASP A 70 -6.67 -13.27 2.96
C ASP A 70 -7.60 -13.61 1.78
N ASN A 71 -7.03 -13.83 0.60
CA ASN A 71 -7.74 -14.19 -0.64
C ASN A 71 -8.88 -13.22 -1.05
N ILE A 72 -8.87 -11.95 -0.60
CA ILE A 72 -9.88 -10.98 -1.02
C ILE A 72 -9.58 -10.47 -2.44
N ASN A 73 -10.61 -10.27 -3.24
CA ASN A 73 -10.45 -9.76 -4.60
C ASN A 73 -10.52 -8.23 -4.65
N PHE A 74 -9.41 -7.61 -5.05
CA PHE A 74 -9.31 -6.16 -5.27
C PHE A 74 -9.32 -5.76 -6.76
N SER A 75 -9.50 -6.69 -7.68
CA SER A 75 -9.49 -6.39 -9.11
C SER A 75 -10.56 -5.37 -9.48
N ASN A 76 -10.16 -4.39 -10.29
CA ASN A 76 -10.99 -3.28 -10.76
C ASN A 76 -11.59 -2.38 -9.66
N LYS A 77 -11.18 -2.54 -8.40
CA LYS A 77 -11.69 -1.68 -7.32
C LYS A 77 -10.98 -0.34 -7.28
N VAL A 78 -11.71 0.66 -6.78
CA VAL A 78 -11.21 2.01 -6.57
C VAL A 78 -11.32 2.34 -5.08
N PHE A 79 -10.19 2.63 -4.44
CA PHE A 79 -10.15 3.10 -3.06
C PHE A 79 -9.66 4.55 -3.03
N ILE A 80 -10.39 5.41 -2.33
CA ILE A 80 -10.08 6.83 -2.20
C ILE A 80 -10.06 7.22 -0.72
N GLY A 81 -8.92 7.73 -0.23
CA GLY A 81 -8.78 8.18 1.15
C GLY A 81 -9.01 7.09 2.20
N CYS A 82 -8.74 5.83 1.86
CA CYS A 82 -8.92 4.69 2.75
C CYS A 82 -7.68 4.47 3.61
N ASN A 83 -7.88 3.92 4.80
CA ASN A 83 -6.82 3.57 5.74
C ASN A 83 -6.74 2.06 5.91
N PHE A 84 -5.63 1.48 5.45
CA PHE A 84 -5.25 0.09 5.59
C PHE A 84 -3.93 -0.06 6.38
N SER A 85 -3.58 0.92 7.21
CA SER A 85 -2.35 0.85 7.99
C SER A 85 -2.34 -0.36 8.92
N HIS A 86 -1.15 -0.95 9.11
CA HIS A 86 -0.95 -2.16 9.93
C HIS A 86 -1.76 -3.40 9.50
N CYS A 87 -2.37 -3.39 8.32
CA CYS A 87 -3.06 -4.55 7.77
C CYS A 87 -2.08 -5.66 7.37
N THR A 88 -2.57 -6.88 7.33
CA THR A 88 -1.88 -8.01 6.70
C THR A 88 -2.67 -8.44 5.48
N PHE A 89 -1.98 -8.56 4.34
CA PHE A 89 -2.54 -9.01 3.07
C PHE A 89 -1.82 -10.28 2.64
N THR A 90 -2.57 -11.35 2.43
CA THR A 90 -2.02 -12.65 2.02
C THR A 90 -2.82 -13.19 0.84
N ASN A 91 -2.10 -13.73 -0.15
CA ASN A 91 -2.70 -14.36 -1.34
C ASN A 91 -3.68 -13.42 -2.09
N ILE A 92 -3.36 -12.13 -2.20
CA ILE A 92 -4.18 -11.19 -2.93
C ILE A 92 -3.82 -11.24 -4.42
N GLN A 93 -4.81 -11.59 -5.24
CA GLN A 93 -4.68 -11.51 -6.69
C GLN A 93 -5.54 -10.35 -7.17
N SER A 94 -4.89 -9.32 -7.72
CA SER A 94 -5.55 -8.08 -8.11
C SER A 94 -5.03 -7.57 -9.44
N GLU A 95 -5.95 -7.25 -10.32
CA GLU A 95 -5.66 -6.58 -11.58
C GLU A 95 -6.42 -5.23 -11.63
N GLU A 96 -5.75 -4.18 -12.12
CA GLU A 96 -6.34 -2.86 -12.30
C GLU A 96 -6.88 -2.21 -11.01
N LEU A 97 -6.26 -2.48 -9.87
CA LEU A 97 -6.55 -1.78 -8.61
C LEU A 97 -6.18 -0.30 -8.73
N ARG A 98 -7.08 0.57 -8.30
CA ARG A 98 -6.86 2.03 -8.29
C ARG A 98 -6.91 2.57 -6.87
N LEU A 99 -5.82 3.20 -6.45
CA LEU A 99 -5.70 3.86 -5.16
C LEU A 99 -5.52 5.37 -5.36
N ARG A 100 -6.16 6.17 -4.51
CA ARG A 100 -5.96 7.61 -4.42
C ARG A 100 -5.90 8.02 -2.97
N MET A 101 -4.78 8.60 -2.55
CA MET A 101 -4.59 9.10 -1.18
C MET A 101 -4.90 8.04 -0.10
N CYS A 102 -4.60 6.77 -0.37
CA CYS A 102 -4.77 5.68 0.59
C CYS A 102 -3.52 5.49 1.44
N ILE A 103 -3.69 5.00 2.66
CA ILE A 103 -2.61 4.75 3.61
C ILE A 103 -2.54 3.25 3.88
N PHE A 104 -1.37 2.65 3.59
CA PHE A 104 -1.04 1.26 3.90
C PHE A 104 0.14 1.16 4.87
N ASP A 105 0.53 2.26 5.51
CA ASP A 105 1.73 2.34 6.31
C ASP A 105 1.84 1.19 7.32
N PHE A 106 3.04 0.58 7.38
CA PHE A 106 3.35 -0.57 8.23
C PHE A 106 2.52 -1.84 7.96
N ALA A 107 1.91 -1.97 6.80
CA ALA A 107 1.23 -3.19 6.40
C ALA A 107 2.22 -4.26 5.92
N ASN A 108 1.78 -5.52 5.97
CA ASN A 108 2.52 -6.67 5.46
C ASN A 108 1.78 -7.28 4.27
N PHE A 109 2.53 -7.54 3.20
CA PHE A 109 2.02 -8.18 1.99
C PHE A 109 2.82 -9.45 1.72
N THR A 110 2.15 -10.58 1.59
CA THR A 110 2.78 -11.87 1.31
C THR A 110 2.01 -12.57 0.18
N ASP A 111 2.74 -13.01 -0.84
CA ASP A 111 2.18 -13.70 -2.01
C ASP A 111 1.08 -12.89 -2.70
N CYS A 112 1.30 -11.58 -2.85
CA CYS A 112 0.34 -10.66 -3.45
C CYS A 112 0.75 -10.26 -4.87
N ASN A 113 -0.25 -10.17 -5.75
CA ASN A 113 -0.07 -9.72 -7.11
C ASN A 113 -0.98 -8.52 -7.40
N PHE A 114 -0.36 -7.36 -7.70
CA PHE A 114 -1.04 -6.09 -7.98
C PHE A 114 -0.65 -5.57 -9.38
N ILE A 115 -0.91 -6.38 -10.40
CA ILE A 115 -0.59 -6.01 -11.78
C ILE A 115 -1.50 -4.90 -12.31
N LYS A 116 -0.96 -4.05 -13.21
CA LYS A 116 -1.68 -2.94 -13.84
C LYS A 116 -2.37 -2.01 -12.83
N SER A 117 -1.84 -1.91 -11.62
CA SER A 117 -2.41 -1.06 -10.56
C SER A 117 -2.02 0.40 -10.75
N ASN A 118 -2.80 1.30 -10.17
CA ASN A 118 -2.47 2.71 -10.08
C ASN A 118 -2.58 3.17 -8.63
N THR A 119 -1.43 3.59 -8.04
CA THR A 119 -1.32 3.88 -6.60
C THR A 119 -1.08 5.36 -6.28
N MET A 120 -1.41 6.23 -7.19
CA MET A 120 -1.10 7.67 -7.15
C MET A 120 -1.45 8.32 -5.81
N PHE A 121 -0.48 9.05 -5.25
CA PHE A 121 -0.57 9.77 -3.96
C PHE A 121 -0.86 8.90 -2.75
N SER A 122 -0.62 7.60 -2.83
CA SER A 122 -0.80 6.68 -1.71
C SER A 122 0.51 6.44 -0.96
N SER A 123 0.41 5.93 0.27
CA SER A 123 1.55 5.65 1.12
C SER A 123 1.61 4.18 1.51
N PHE A 124 2.80 3.59 1.33
CA PHE A 124 3.20 2.26 1.77
C PHE A 124 4.40 2.35 2.72
N SER A 125 4.55 3.47 3.45
CA SER A 125 5.70 3.68 4.32
C SER A 125 5.86 2.58 5.35
N GLY A 126 7.07 2.04 5.49
CA GLY A 126 7.37 0.99 6.47
C GLY A 126 6.73 -0.38 6.18
N CYS A 127 6.11 -0.57 5.01
CA CYS A 127 5.54 -1.86 4.62
C CYS A 127 6.61 -2.93 4.43
N THR A 128 6.20 -4.18 4.59
CA THR A 128 6.97 -5.36 4.16
C THR A 128 6.28 -6.03 2.99
N PHE A 129 7.02 -6.26 1.91
CA PHE A 129 6.57 -6.98 0.72
C PHE A 129 7.39 -8.26 0.57
N SER A 130 6.74 -9.40 0.63
CA SER A 130 7.35 -10.72 0.39
C SER A 130 6.63 -11.38 -0.78
N HIS A 131 7.37 -11.78 -1.81
CA HIS A 131 6.81 -12.37 -3.05
C HIS A 131 5.66 -11.52 -3.63
N THR A 132 5.83 -10.19 -3.65
CA THR A 132 4.77 -9.27 -4.06
C THR A 132 5.13 -8.59 -5.38
N LEU A 133 4.17 -8.51 -6.28
CA LEU A 133 4.34 -7.95 -7.62
C LEU A 133 3.50 -6.68 -7.79
N PHE A 134 4.16 -5.60 -8.24
CA PHE A 134 3.54 -4.36 -8.71
C PHE A 134 3.88 -4.10 -10.19
N THR A 135 3.87 -5.14 -10.99
CA THR A 135 4.34 -5.05 -12.37
C THR A 135 3.34 -4.36 -13.30
N THR A 136 3.86 -3.70 -14.34
CA THR A 136 3.07 -3.03 -15.37
C THR A 136 2.10 -1.99 -14.78
N SER A 137 2.54 -1.29 -13.73
CA SER A 137 1.71 -0.43 -12.89
C SER A 137 2.11 1.04 -12.99
N ASP A 138 1.15 1.91 -12.73
CA ASP A 138 1.34 3.35 -12.59
C ASP A 138 1.47 3.69 -11.10
N LEU A 139 2.72 3.81 -10.63
CA LEU A 139 3.09 3.97 -9.23
C LEU A 139 3.62 5.38 -8.94
N ILE A 140 3.20 6.35 -9.71
CA ILE A 140 3.70 7.73 -9.64
C ILE A 140 3.34 8.40 -8.32
N HIS A 141 4.20 9.30 -7.83
CA HIS A 141 3.98 10.05 -6.60
C HIS A 141 3.64 9.19 -5.37
N THR A 142 4.10 7.95 -5.34
CA THR A 142 3.81 7.00 -4.25
C THR A 142 4.95 7.00 -3.23
N ASN A 143 4.60 6.88 -1.96
CA ASN A 143 5.56 6.81 -0.87
C ASN A 143 5.87 5.37 -0.48
N TYR A 144 7.11 4.94 -0.74
CA TYR A 144 7.67 3.64 -0.34
C TYR A 144 8.84 3.83 0.65
N ASN A 145 8.85 4.89 1.46
CA ASN A 145 9.92 5.12 2.43
C ASN A 145 9.95 4.01 3.49
N GLY A 146 11.14 3.53 3.82
CA GLY A 146 11.35 2.55 4.87
C GLY A 146 10.75 1.16 4.60
N ILE A 147 10.35 0.86 3.35
CA ILE A 147 9.84 -0.47 3.02
C ILE A 147 10.93 -1.53 3.14
N LYS A 148 10.50 -2.76 3.33
CA LYS A 148 11.33 -3.96 3.20
C LYS A 148 10.76 -4.84 2.11
N THR A 149 11.56 -5.21 1.13
CA THR A 149 11.12 -6.07 0.03
C THR A 149 11.98 -7.34 -0.02
N TYR A 150 11.33 -8.45 -0.26
CA TYR A 150 11.96 -9.76 -0.43
C TYR A 150 11.33 -10.46 -1.63
N GLN A 151 12.15 -10.83 -2.62
CA GLN A 151 11.72 -11.54 -3.83
C GLN A 151 10.49 -10.90 -4.49
N SER A 152 10.55 -9.57 -4.67
CA SER A 152 9.42 -8.78 -5.15
C SER A 152 9.78 -8.03 -6.44
N SER A 153 8.78 -7.58 -7.20
CA SER A 153 9.01 -6.91 -8.47
C SER A 153 8.12 -5.69 -8.67
N PHE A 154 8.76 -4.65 -9.23
CA PHE A 154 8.12 -3.42 -9.75
C PHE A 154 8.29 -3.30 -11.27
N ASP A 155 8.69 -4.36 -11.96
CA ASP A 155 9.06 -4.34 -13.37
C ASP A 155 8.00 -3.72 -14.28
N ASN A 156 8.46 -3.06 -15.34
CA ASN A 156 7.62 -2.42 -16.36
C ASN A 156 6.68 -1.33 -15.81
N SER A 157 7.03 -0.68 -14.70
CA SER A 157 6.16 0.29 -14.01
C SER A 157 6.68 1.71 -14.13
N ASP A 158 5.76 2.67 -14.00
CA ASP A 158 6.08 4.08 -13.87
C ASP A 158 6.17 4.47 -12.40
N LEU A 159 7.38 4.81 -11.96
CA LEU A 159 7.70 5.22 -10.59
C LEU A 159 8.02 6.72 -10.50
N PHE A 160 7.64 7.51 -11.50
CA PHE A 160 7.94 8.94 -11.55
C PHE A 160 7.66 9.62 -10.22
N ASN A 161 8.69 10.32 -9.68
CA ASN A 161 8.60 11.09 -8.45
C ASN A 161 8.15 10.31 -7.20
N SER A 162 8.38 9.00 -7.17
CA SER A 162 8.14 8.16 -5.99
C SER A 162 9.38 8.09 -5.10
N ARG A 163 9.23 7.60 -3.87
CA ARG A 163 10.29 7.66 -2.87
C ARG A 163 10.53 6.33 -2.20
N PHE A 164 11.79 5.91 -2.15
CA PHE A 164 12.29 4.69 -1.50
C PHE A 164 13.36 5.03 -0.46
N ILE A 165 13.20 6.13 0.28
CA ILE A 165 14.18 6.58 1.27
C ILE A 165 14.22 5.57 2.43
N LYS A 166 15.44 5.12 2.81
CA LYS A 166 15.68 4.11 3.86
C LYS A 166 15.01 2.77 3.59
N ALA A 167 14.80 2.43 2.33
CA ALA A 167 14.26 1.12 1.97
C ALA A 167 15.33 0.02 2.10
N THR A 168 14.89 -1.19 2.44
CA THR A 168 15.69 -2.42 2.37
C THR A 168 15.14 -3.29 1.24
N LEU A 169 15.94 -3.51 0.22
CA LEU A 169 15.57 -4.19 -1.01
C LEU A 169 16.42 -5.46 -1.16
N VAL A 170 15.79 -6.63 -1.11
CA VAL A 170 16.45 -7.93 -1.24
C VAL A 170 15.78 -8.71 -2.37
N ASP A 171 16.57 -9.22 -3.32
CA ASP A 171 16.09 -9.98 -4.49
C ASP A 171 14.94 -9.26 -5.19
N THR A 172 15.07 -7.95 -5.41
CA THR A 172 13.98 -7.10 -5.89
C THR A 172 14.30 -6.52 -7.26
N SER A 173 13.31 -6.51 -8.14
CA SER A 173 13.46 -6.07 -9.53
C SER A 173 12.73 -4.77 -9.83
N PHE A 174 13.43 -3.85 -10.51
CA PHE A 174 12.94 -2.60 -11.08
C PHE A 174 13.32 -2.50 -12.56
N ARG A 175 13.14 -3.58 -13.32
CA ARG A 175 13.55 -3.64 -14.75
C ARG A 175 12.56 -2.89 -15.60
N ASN A 176 13.08 -2.18 -16.63
CA ASN A 176 12.27 -1.45 -17.59
C ASN A 176 11.26 -0.48 -16.92
N CYS A 177 11.68 0.20 -15.86
CA CYS A 177 10.88 1.17 -15.12
C CYS A 177 11.21 2.60 -15.55
N ASN A 178 10.21 3.48 -15.53
CA ASN A 178 10.45 4.91 -15.48
C ASN A 178 10.73 5.32 -14.03
N VAL A 179 12.01 5.61 -13.72
CA VAL A 179 12.45 6.03 -12.38
C VAL A 179 12.85 7.52 -12.35
N LYS A 180 12.38 8.31 -13.30
CA LYS A 180 12.66 9.76 -13.34
C LYS A 180 12.18 10.43 -12.06
N LYS A 181 13.08 11.19 -11.41
CA LYS A 181 12.87 11.84 -10.11
C LYS A 181 12.50 10.89 -8.96
N THR A 182 12.60 9.58 -9.14
CA THR A 182 12.45 8.63 -8.04
C THR A 182 13.64 8.73 -7.10
N MET A 183 13.40 8.76 -5.80
CA MET A 183 14.43 8.87 -4.78
C MET A 183 14.79 7.51 -4.19
N PHE A 184 16.03 7.09 -4.38
CA PHE A 184 16.63 5.90 -3.77
C PHE A 184 17.78 6.35 -2.85
N ILE A 185 17.44 6.85 -1.66
CA ILE A 185 18.37 7.48 -0.71
C ILE A 185 18.46 6.62 0.55
N ASP A 186 19.67 6.41 1.08
CA ASP A 186 19.92 5.56 2.25
C ASP A 186 19.34 4.14 2.09
N ILE A 187 19.38 3.57 0.89
CA ILE A 187 18.85 2.22 0.66
C ILE A 187 19.88 1.15 1.05
N ASN A 188 19.40 0.07 1.67
CA ASN A 188 20.12 -1.17 1.80
C ASN A 188 19.65 -2.13 0.71
N GLN A 189 20.58 -2.64 -0.12
CA GLN A 189 20.19 -3.49 -1.24
C GLN A 189 21.06 -4.73 -1.37
N THR A 190 20.43 -5.82 -1.78
CA THR A 190 21.08 -7.08 -2.10
C THR A 190 20.36 -7.68 -3.31
N ASN A 191 21.10 -7.97 -4.38
CA ASN A 191 20.57 -8.56 -5.61
C ASN A 191 19.37 -7.77 -6.17
N VAL A 192 19.56 -6.46 -6.41
CA VAL A 192 18.55 -5.57 -6.99
C VAL A 192 18.88 -5.28 -8.44
N SER A 193 17.91 -5.33 -9.33
CA SER A 193 18.08 -5.08 -10.76
C SER A 193 17.31 -3.85 -11.22
N PHE A 194 18.03 -2.90 -11.84
CA PHE A 194 17.47 -1.74 -12.56
C PHE A 194 17.68 -1.84 -14.08
N LYS A 195 17.87 -3.05 -14.60
CA LYS A 195 18.19 -3.25 -16.01
C LYS A 195 17.11 -2.61 -16.90
N MET A 196 17.54 -1.84 -17.91
CA MET A 196 16.69 -1.12 -18.87
C MET A 196 15.86 0.03 -18.26
N SER A 197 16.10 0.45 -17.03
CA SER A 197 15.46 1.62 -16.42
C SER A 197 16.30 2.88 -16.61
N ASN A 198 15.64 4.06 -16.65
CA ASN A 198 16.30 5.35 -16.86
C ASN A 198 16.95 5.90 -15.57
N THR A 199 17.84 5.13 -14.98
CA THR A 199 18.49 5.41 -13.67
C THR A 199 19.24 6.73 -13.61
N ARG A 200 19.72 7.28 -14.75
CA ARG A 200 20.35 8.60 -14.80
C ARG A 200 19.42 9.75 -14.43
N GLU A 201 18.10 9.53 -14.51
CA GLU A 201 17.08 10.52 -14.16
C GLU A 201 16.53 10.33 -12.74
N ALA A 202 16.95 9.27 -12.05
CA ALA A 202 16.65 9.01 -10.64
C ALA A 202 17.61 9.77 -9.71
N ILE A 203 17.25 9.84 -8.44
CA ILE A 203 18.04 10.48 -7.39
C ILE A 203 18.58 9.41 -6.46
N PHE A 204 19.89 9.22 -6.47
CA PHE A 204 20.62 8.34 -5.56
C PHE A 204 21.51 9.18 -4.64
N ASP A 205 21.81 8.72 -3.44
CA ASP A 205 22.91 9.23 -2.65
C ASP A 205 24.26 8.79 -3.25
N LYS A 206 25.37 9.24 -2.68
CA LYS A 206 26.71 8.93 -3.18
C LYS A 206 26.99 7.43 -3.20
N GLU A 207 26.52 6.68 -2.21
CA GLU A 207 26.71 5.22 -2.12
C GLU A 207 25.84 4.51 -3.16
N GLY A 208 24.61 4.96 -3.34
CA GLY A 208 23.72 4.42 -4.36
C GLY A 208 24.19 4.69 -5.80
N SER A 209 24.85 5.84 -6.04
CA SER A 209 25.35 6.18 -7.37
C SER A 209 26.55 5.33 -7.81
N GLU A 210 27.35 4.80 -6.89
CA GLU A 210 28.50 3.96 -7.18
C GLU A 210 28.12 2.61 -7.81
N LEU A 211 26.90 2.15 -7.58
CA LEU A 211 26.37 0.89 -8.15
C LEU A 211 26.24 0.91 -9.67
N PHE A 212 26.18 2.09 -10.28
CA PHE A 212 25.99 2.26 -11.71
C PHE A 212 27.28 2.65 -12.46
N GLN A 213 28.41 2.77 -11.76
CA GLN A 213 29.70 3.11 -12.38
C GLN A 213 30.34 1.93 -13.13
N GLY A 214 29.75 0.76 -13.10
CA GLY A 214 30.27 -0.48 -13.71
C GLY A 214 29.40 -1.08 -14.82
N ILE A 215 28.45 -0.31 -15.42
CA ILE A 215 27.60 -0.78 -16.52
C ILE A 215 27.89 0.03 -17.79
#